data_f66a9c8f10d74339bf7505b000fd4a32
#
_entry.id   f66a9c8f10d74339bf7505b000fd4a32
#
_cell.length_a   1.000
_cell.length_b   1.000
_cell.length_c   1.000
_cell.angle_alpha   90.00
_cell.angle_beta   90.00
_cell.angle_gamma   90.00
#
_symmetry.space_group_name_H-M   'P 1'
#
loop_
_entity.id
_entity.type
_entity.pdbx_description
1 polymer ?
#
loop_
_entity_poly.entity_id
_entity_poly.type
_entity_poly.pdbx_seq_one_letter_code
_entity_poly.pdbx_strand_id
1 'polypeptide(L)'
;MKILDTQSLITSSKQRSKEYQQLREELSDLKKSLEDVSNLGDDFTGQGADNIKAFFNDLAVYTETYMNFTEMQIVFFNSIEGKLEDMGLAGGTFVDEHFVENQLEQGIKNSRSIIDEQQRELSGIFASISDIIHLTPFSSEPVNDQLNDADKVRRETIDAVYKLDHELVSEYARSEPIEQHIKSFYSALMAATGKGKSALPMYYDANKFHESEVYKAHKHIDAEVKTYLRIKKEEAEKRRITELKAKLDKPGDLSMDDYIDIATEVGYENLTSDQKLYYGQLLQAKSQQELGNQVWNVTKGVGVGLYDVGKDFVTGIYDLVVNPAGTVEAVVTAVIHPVDTYNMIAKSISDSYERDMVNGDSYSRAHWVSYAVGTL
;
A
#
# COMPACT_ATOMS: atom_id res chain seq x y z
N MET A 1 -15.30 22.84 16.55
CA MET A 1 -16.33 21.92 16.06
C MET A 1 -15.88 21.43 14.69
N LYS A 2 -15.63 20.15 14.58
CA LYS A 2 -15.25 19.49 13.32
C LYS A 2 -16.41 18.66 12.79
N ILE A 3 -16.56 18.64 11.47
CA ILE A 3 -17.50 17.77 10.78
C ILE A 3 -16.68 16.99 9.74
N LEU A 4 -16.73 15.68 9.82
CA LEU A 4 -16.18 14.80 8.81
C LEU A 4 -17.32 14.22 7.98
N ASP A 5 -17.33 14.54 6.69
CA ASP A 5 -18.13 13.88 5.66
C ASP A 5 -17.14 13.19 4.70
N THR A 6 -16.99 11.89 4.87
CA THR A 6 -15.97 11.12 4.11
C THR A 6 -16.31 11.05 2.63
N GLN A 7 -17.59 11.00 2.27
CA GLN A 7 -18.03 10.97 0.88
C GLN A 7 -17.66 12.27 0.14
N SER A 8 -17.92 13.40 0.77
CA SER A 8 -17.56 14.73 0.25
C SER A 8 -16.04 14.88 0.16
N LEU A 9 -15.30 14.43 1.19
CA LEU A 9 -13.84 14.49 1.22
C LEU A 9 -13.22 13.64 0.08
N ILE A 10 -13.65 12.40 -0.09
CA ILE A 10 -13.15 11.49 -1.16
C ILE A 10 -13.49 12.08 -2.54
N THR A 11 -14.71 12.58 -2.73
CA THR A 11 -15.13 13.16 -4.02
C THR A 11 -14.28 14.37 -4.37
N SER A 12 -14.09 15.28 -3.42
CA SER A 12 -13.27 16.49 -3.60
C SER A 12 -11.81 16.16 -3.84
N SER A 13 -11.27 15.16 -3.15
CA SER A 13 -9.90 14.69 -3.32
C SER A 13 -9.66 14.07 -4.69
N LYS A 14 -10.57 13.22 -5.16
CA LYS A 14 -10.52 12.63 -6.51
C LYS A 14 -10.61 13.71 -7.59
N GLN A 15 -11.44 14.73 -7.39
CA GLN A 15 -11.53 15.86 -8.31
C GLN A 15 -10.22 16.66 -8.35
N ARG A 16 -9.63 16.96 -7.19
CA ARG A 16 -8.33 17.65 -7.11
C ARG A 16 -7.20 16.84 -7.75
N SER A 17 -7.15 15.55 -7.50
CA SER A 17 -6.18 14.67 -8.15
C SER A 17 -6.29 14.75 -9.68
N LYS A 18 -7.51 14.72 -10.22
CA LYS A 18 -7.75 14.84 -11.67
C LYS A 18 -7.31 16.21 -12.23
N GLU A 19 -7.57 17.29 -11.51
CA GLU A 19 -7.11 18.63 -11.93
C GLU A 19 -5.57 18.71 -11.98
N TYR A 20 -4.87 18.12 -11.00
CA TYR A 20 -3.41 18.05 -11.01
C TYR A 20 -2.88 17.11 -12.10
N GLN A 21 -3.58 16.02 -12.45
CA GLN A 21 -3.21 15.17 -13.58
C GLN A 21 -3.26 15.94 -14.90
N GLN A 22 -4.33 16.71 -15.14
CA GLN A 22 -4.43 17.57 -16.31
C GLN A 22 -3.31 18.61 -16.38
N LEU A 23 -3.04 19.29 -15.26
CA LEU A 23 -1.92 20.24 -15.18
C LEU A 23 -0.58 19.58 -15.48
N ARG A 24 -0.36 18.35 -14.97
CA ARG A 24 0.86 17.59 -15.23
C ARG A 24 1.04 17.24 -16.71
N GLU A 25 -0.05 16.88 -17.39
CA GLU A 25 -0.04 16.62 -18.83
C GLU A 25 0.33 17.89 -19.62
N GLU A 26 -0.31 19.02 -19.31
CA GLU A 26 0.01 20.32 -19.91
C GLU A 26 1.48 20.75 -19.69
N LEU A 27 1.99 20.54 -18.46
CA LEU A 27 3.40 20.80 -18.14
C LEU A 27 4.34 19.85 -18.90
N SER A 28 3.96 18.61 -19.15
CA SER A 28 4.73 17.66 -19.93
C SER A 28 4.87 18.11 -21.39
N ASP A 29 3.78 18.57 -21.98
CA ASP A 29 3.78 19.10 -23.35
C ASP A 29 4.59 20.40 -23.44
N LEU A 30 4.43 21.27 -22.45
CA LEU A 30 5.26 22.48 -22.33
C LEU A 30 6.75 22.14 -22.24
N LYS A 31 7.14 21.23 -21.34
CA LYS A 31 8.55 20.80 -21.19
C LYS A 31 9.13 20.31 -22.50
N LYS A 32 8.39 19.47 -23.23
CA LYS A 32 8.81 18.99 -24.55
C LYS A 32 9.04 20.13 -25.55
N SER A 33 8.13 21.10 -25.59
CA SER A 33 8.27 22.28 -26.47
C SER A 33 9.49 23.12 -26.10
N LEU A 34 9.81 23.25 -24.79
CA LEU A 34 11.01 23.97 -24.32
C LEU A 34 12.30 23.22 -24.69
N GLU A 35 12.29 21.88 -24.58
CA GLU A 35 13.41 21.03 -24.99
C GLU A 35 13.65 21.11 -26.51
N ASP A 36 12.60 21.18 -27.31
CA ASP A 36 12.72 21.36 -28.77
C ASP A 36 13.46 22.68 -29.10
N VAL A 37 13.15 23.77 -28.39
CA VAL A 37 13.88 25.05 -28.57
C VAL A 37 15.32 24.94 -28.09
N SER A 38 15.58 24.28 -26.99
CA SER A 38 16.95 24.09 -26.45
C SER A 38 17.81 23.24 -27.40
N ASN A 39 17.19 22.35 -28.17
CA ASN A 39 17.85 21.43 -29.08
C ASN A 39 17.93 21.93 -30.54
N LEU A 40 17.61 23.22 -30.79
CA LEU A 40 17.84 23.84 -32.13
C LEU A 40 19.30 23.71 -32.51
N GLY A 41 19.54 23.05 -33.67
CA GLY A 41 20.86 22.70 -34.14
C GLY A 41 21.68 23.86 -34.69
N ASP A 42 22.49 23.58 -35.71
CA ASP A 42 23.46 24.53 -36.30
C ASP A 42 22.79 25.68 -37.08
N ASP A 43 21.49 25.61 -37.35
CA ASP A 43 20.71 26.67 -37.97
C ASP A 43 20.49 27.89 -37.06
N PHE A 44 20.72 27.71 -35.76
CA PHE A 44 20.58 28.77 -34.73
C PHE A 44 21.84 28.85 -33.88
N THR A 45 22.79 29.72 -34.30
CA THR A 45 24.15 29.80 -33.73
C THR A 45 24.51 31.22 -33.30
N GLY A 46 25.60 31.30 -32.49
CA GLY A 46 26.12 32.53 -31.93
C GLY A 46 25.71 32.73 -30.47
N GLN A 47 26.44 33.61 -29.75
CA GLN A 47 26.30 33.79 -28.30
C GLN A 47 24.87 34.06 -27.84
N GLY A 48 24.09 34.85 -28.59
CA GLY A 48 22.67 35.06 -28.24
C GLY A 48 21.81 33.83 -28.42
N ALA A 49 22.10 33.00 -29.42
CA ALA A 49 21.43 31.73 -29.64
C ALA A 49 21.78 30.71 -28.53
N ASP A 50 23.05 30.65 -28.15
CA ASP A 50 23.50 29.76 -27.06
C ASP A 50 22.84 30.14 -25.72
N ASN A 51 22.75 31.45 -25.43
CA ASN A 51 22.05 31.96 -24.25
C ASN A 51 20.54 31.58 -24.27
N ILE A 52 19.89 31.70 -25.43
CA ILE A 52 18.49 31.34 -25.59
C ILE A 52 18.31 29.84 -25.38
N LYS A 53 19.13 28.98 -26.00
CA LYS A 53 19.09 27.53 -25.79
C LYS A 53 19.26 27.14 -24.31
N ALA A 54 20.27 27.75 -23.64
CA ALA A 54 20.51 27.53 -22.22
C ALA A 54 19.33 27.97 -21.34
N PHE A 55 18.72 29.13 -21.63
CA PHE A 55 17.53 29.60 -20.91
C PHE A 55 16.35 28.59 -21.03
N PHE A 56 16.06 28.13 -22.24
CA PHE A 56 14.96 27.18 -22.46
C PHE A 56 15.25 25.82 -21.87
N ASN A 57 16.51 25.37 -21.82
CA ASN A 57 16.92 24.18 -21.12
C ASN A 57 16.66 24.30 -19.60
N ASP A 58 17.07 25.40 -18.98
CA ASP A 58 16.83 25.59 -17.54
C ASP A 58 15.36 25.86 -17.21
N LEU A 59 14.59 26.42 -18.15
CA LEU A 59 13.13 26.51 -18.05
C LEU A 59 12.46 25.12 -18.14
N ALA A 60 13.02 24.20 -18.93
CA ALA A 60 12.57 22.81 -18.95
C ALA A 60 12.86 22.09 -17.61
N VAL A 61 14.03 22.35 -16.98
CA VAL A 61 14.34 21.86 -15.62
C VAL A 61 13.36 22.42 -14.59
N TYR A 62 13.04 23.71 -14.66
CA TYR A 62 12.00 24.33 -13.83
C TYR A 62 10.64 23.63 -14.01
N THR A 63 10.25 23.36 -15.25
CA THR A 63 8.99 22.70 -15.58
C THR A 63 8.96 21.27 -15.02
N GLU A 64 10.09 20.55 -15.06
CA GLU A 64 10.21 19.22 -14.45
C GLU A 64 10.04 19.27 -12.93
N THR A 65 10.64 20.24 -12.24
CA THR A 65 10.43 20.43 -10.79
C THR A 65 8.96 20.70 -10.49
N TYR A 66 8.27 21.46 -11.32
CA TYR A 66 6.84 21.71 -11.17
C TYR A 66 6.00 20.44 -11.43
N MET A 67 6.36 19.63 -12.42
CA MET A 67 5.73 18.33 -12.67
C MET A 67 5.91 17.39 -11.47
N ASN A 68 7.09 17.36 -10.85
CA ASN A 68 7.36 16.59 -9.64
C ASN A 68 6.47 17.03 -8.46
N PHE A 69 6.26 18.33 -8.30
CA PHE A 69 5.31 18.88 -7.32
C PHE A 69 3.87 18.43 -7.63
N THR A 70 3.42 18.52 -8.88
CA THR A 70 2.07 18.07 -9.26
C THR A 70 1.87 16.58 -9.01
N GLU A 71 2.87 15.75 -9.29
CA GLU A 71 2.84 14.31 -8.98
C GLU A 71 2.70 14.05 -7.48
N MET A 72 3.41 14.83 -6.65
CA MET A 72 3.28 14.74 -5.19
C MET A 72 1.84 15.06 -4.74
N GLN A 73 1.20 16.09 -5.33
CA GLN A 73 -0.19 16.44 -5.03
C GLN A 73 -1.17 15.36 -5.48
N ILE A 74 -0.99 14.78 -6.68
CA ILE A 74 -1.81 13.68 -7.19
C ILE A 74 -1.80 12.51 -6.20
N VAL A 75 -0.60 12.10 -5.79
CA VAL A 75 -0.42 10.97 -4.87
C VAL A 75 -0.98 11.27 -3.49
N PHE A 76 -0.83 12.51 -2.98
CA PHE A 76 -1.44 12.94 -1.72
C PHE A 76 -2.95 12.78 -1.75
N PHE A 77 -3.63 13.40 -2.74
CA PHE A 77 -5.08 13.36 -2.83
C PHE A 77 -5.62 11.94 -3.06
N ASN A 78 -4.94 11.11 -3.85
CA ASN A 78 -5.30 9.71 -4.05
C ASN A 78 -5.09 8.84 -2.80
N SER A 79 -4.22 9.24 -1.87
CA SER A 79 -3.95 8.48 -0.65
C SER A 79 -4.99 8.68 0.47
N ILE A 80 -5.88 9.68 0.34
CA ILE A 80 -6.84 10.07 1.39
C ILE A 80 -7.84 8.95 1.67
N GLU A 81 -8.37 8.29 0.63
CA GLU A 81 -9.31 7.18 0.78
C GLU A 81 -8.70 6.03 1.60
N GLY A 82 -7.48 5.62 1.29
CA GLY A 82 -6.77 4.58 2.05
C GLY A 82 -6.45 4.99 3.50
N LYS A 83 -6.22 6.28 3.78
CA LYS A 83 -6.08 6.75 5.16
C LYS A 83 -7.37 6.67 5.96
N LEU A 84 -8.51 6.96 5.32
CA LEU A 84 -9.82 6.79 5.94
C LEU A 84 -10.06 5.32 6.29
N GLU A 85 -9.66 4.39 5.41
CA GLU A 85 -9.75 2.95 5.66
C GLU A 85 -8.87 2.52 6.84
N ASP A 86 -7.60 2.95 6.86
CA ASP A 86 -6.65 2.65 7.95
C ASP A 86 -7.14 3.11 9.33
N MET A 87 -8.00 4.14 9.37
CA MET A 87 -8.57 4.71 10.60
C MET A 87 -9.98 4.22 10.91
N GLY A 88 -10.55 3.31 10.14
CA GLY A 88 -11.91 2.82 10.32
C GLY A 88 -13.00 3.87 10.03
N LEU A 89 -12.68 4.90 9.25
CA LEU A 89 -13.57 6.00 8.89
C LEU A 89 -14.08 5.93 7.45
N ALA A 90 -13.88 4.80 6.76
CA ALA A 90 -14.30 4.61 5.37
C ALA A 90 -15.82 4.42 5.20
N GLY A 91 -16.30 4.33 3.95
CA GLY A 91 -17.64 3.83 3.63
C GLY A 91 -18.78 4.80 3.87
N GLY A 92 -18.61 6.10 3.65
CA GLY A 92 -19.68 7.09 3.79
C GLY A 92 -19.94 7.51 5.24
N THR A 93 -18.91 7.39 6.08
CA THR A 93 -18.97 7.82 7.49
C THR A 93 -19.19 9.32 7.60
N PHE A 94 -20.14 9.71 8.44
CA PHE A 94 -20.40 11.10 8.80
C PHE A 94 -20.23 11.27 10.32
N VAL A 95 -19.34 12.16 10.74
CA VAL A 95 -19.08 12.44 12.15
C VAL A 95 -19.27 13.91 12.42
N ASP A 96 -20.23 14.23 13.29
CA ASP A 96 -20.37 15.55 13.91
C ASP A 96 -19.74 15.48 15.31
N GLU A 97 -18.62 16.16 15.49
CA GLU A 97 -17.87 16.20 16.75
C GLU A 97 -18.77 16.59 17.92
N HIS A 98 -19.59 17.65 17.77
CA HIS A 98 -20.43 18.14 18.84
C HIS A 98 -21.50 17.11 19.27
N PHE A 99 -22.06 16.38 18.30
CA PHE A 99 -23.00 15.29 18.59
C PHE A 99 -22.30 14.17 19.37
N VAL A 100 -21.17 13.72 18.87
CA VAL A 100 -20.45 12.56 19.44
C VAL A 100 -19.86 12.89 20.81
N GLU A 101 -19.26 14.08 20.99
CA GLU A 101 -18.65 14.47 22.28
C GLU A 101 -19.68 14.79 23.36
N ASN A 102 -20.79 15.46 23.00
CA ASN A 102 -21.71 15.99 24.01
C ASN A 102 -23.02 15.21 24.08
N GLN A 103 -23.73 15.08 22.95
CA GLN A 103 -25.09 14.51 22.98
C GLN A 103 -25.08 13.02 23.19
N LEU A 104 -24.18 12.30 22.50
CA LEU A 104 -24.05 10.86 22.64
C LEU A 104 -23.47 10.48 24.01
N GLU A 105 -22.48 11.22 24.52
CA GLU A 105 -21.94 11.02 25.88
C GLU A 105 -23.04 11.21 26.94
N GLN A 106 -23.86 12.28 26.80
CA GLN A 106 -24.97 12.53 27.72
C GLN A 106 -26.03 11.41 27.62
N GLY A 107 -26.32 10.93 26.40
CA GLY A 107 -27.22 9.82 26.20
C GLY A 107 -26.78 8.54 26.92
N ILE A 108 -25.48 8.19 26.85
CA ILE A 108 -24.89 7.05 27.55
C ILE A 108 -25.02 7.24 29.08
N LYS A 109 -24.69 8.42 29.59
CA LYS A 109 -24.84 8.74 31.04
C LYS A 109 -26.29 8.62 31.51
N ASN A 110 -27.21 9.15 30.74
CA ASN A 110 -28.64 9.09 31.06
C ASN A 110 -29.17 7.65 31.07
N SER A 111 -28.73 6.81 30.08
CA SER A 111 -29.08 5.41 30.03
C SER A 111 -28.65 4.64 31.26
N ARG A 112 -27.40 4.89 31.74
CA ARG A 112 -26.90 4.30 32.99
C ARG A 112 -27.76 4.71 34.20
N SER A 113 -28.05 6.02 34.31
CA SER A 113 -28.84 6.53 35.42
C SER A 113 -30.23 5.90 35.46
N ILE A 114 -30.91 5.73 34.32
CA ILE A 114 -32.22 5.07 34.22
C ILE A 114 -32.14 3.59 34.68
N ILE A 115 -31.13 2.87 34.26
CA ILE A 115 -30.94 1.46 34.63
C ILE A 115 -30.70 1.32 36.12
N ASP A 116 -29.85 2.18 36.71
CA ASP A 116 -29.53 2.16 38.14
C ASP A 116 -30.77 2.54 38.98
N GLU A 117 -31.62 3.46 38.48
CA GLU A 117 -32.87 3.85 39.15
C GLU A 117 -33.89 2.69 39.12
N GLN A 118 -34.10 2.07 37.97
CA GLN A 118 -34.99 0.91 37.82
C GLN A 118 -34.55 -0.26 38.71
N GLN A 119 -33.24 -0.53 38.78
CA GLN A 119 -32.73 -1.59 39.64
C GLN A 119 -32.95 -1.30 41.12
N ARG A 120 -32.81 -0.03 41.55
CA ARG A 120 -33.09 0.40 42.94
C ARG A 120 -34.58 0.30 43.26
N GLU A 121 -35.45 0.74 42.37
CA GLU A 121 -36.90 0.65 42.54
C GLU A 121 -37.37 -0.81 42.64
N LEU A 122 -36.90 -1.69 41.75
CA LEU A 122 -37.19 -3.13 41.80
C LEU A 122 -36.69 -3.77 43.09
N SER A 123 -35.49 -3.39 43.54
CA SER A 123 -34.94 -3.88 44.81
C SER A 123 -35.84 -3.49 46.01
N GLY A 124 -36.36 -2.26 46.01
CA GLY A 124 -37.29 -1.79 47.03
C GLY A 124 -38.62 -2.56 47.01
N ILE A 125 -39.18 -2.78 45.82
CA ILE A 125 -40.41 -3.56 45.66
C ILE A 125 -40.19 -5.03 46.13
N PHE A 126 -39.13 -5.68 45.70
CA PHE A 126 -38.83 -7.06 46.08
C PHE A 126 -38.54 -7.21 47.58
N ALA A 127 -37.89 -6.20 48.21
CA ALA A 127 -37.71 -6.16 49.62
C ALA A 127 -39.05 -6.08 50.36
N SER A 128 -40.06 -5.35 49.87
CA SER A 128 -41.37 -5.20 50.48
C SER A 128 -42.23 -6.44 50.49
N ILE A 129 -41.91 -7.45 49.62
CA ILE A 129 -42.64 -8.73 49.48
C ILE A 129 -41.76 -9.95 49.81
N SER A 130 -40.63 -9.72 50.45
CA SER A 130 -39.61 -10.75 50.73
C SER A 130 -40.08 -11.81 51.70
N ASP A 131 -41.11 -11.53 52.51
CA ASP A 131 -41.79 -12.48 53.40
C ASP A 131 -42.71 -13.45 52.67
N ILE A 132 -43.13 -13.09 51.45
CA ILE A 132 -43.98 -13.93 50.57
C ILE A 132 -43.13 -14.70 49.54
N ILE A 133 -42.22 -13.98 48.89
CA ILE A 133 -41.36 -14.56 47.81
C ILE A 133 -40.00 -13.84 47.76
N HIS A 134 -38.94 -14.62 47.62
CA HIS A 134 -37.61 -14.05 47.39
C HIS A 134 -37.36 -13.89 45.90
N LEU A 135 -37.27 -12.61 45.47
CA LEU A 135 -36.95 -12.25 44.08
C LEU A 135 -35.65 -11.40 44.11
N THR A 136 -34.85 -11.60 43.08
CA THR A 136 -33.64 -10.78 42.82
C THR A 136 -33.86 -9.85 41.63
N PRO A 137 -33.44 -8.61 41.71
CA PRO A 137 -33.49 -7.69 40.54
C PRO A 137 -32.65 -8.24 39.37
N PHE A 138 -32.91 -7.76 38.17
CA PHE A 138 -32.08 -8.07 37.02
C PHE A 138 -30.64 -7.58 37.24
N SER A 139 -29.66 -8.25 36.59
CA SER A 139 -28.29 -7.74 36.54
C SER A 139 -28.18 -6.61 35.54
N SER A 140 -27.64 -5.46 35.98
CA SER A 140 -27.31 -4.34 35.09
C SER A 140 -25.98 -4.50 34.35
N GLU A 141 -25.17 -5.51 34.70
CA GLU A 141 -23.84 -5.76 34.19
C GLU A 141 -23.79 -5.90 32.65
N PRO A 142 -24.62 -6.75 32.00
CA PRO A 142 -24.57 -6.89 30.53
C PRO A 142 -24.86 -5.59 29.77
N VAL A 143 -25.77 -4.75 30.32
CA VAL A 143 -26.12 -3.47 29.68
C VAL A 143 -25.03 -2.44 29.92
N ASN A 144 -24.47 -2.42 31.12
CA ASN A 144 -23.34 -1.54 31.44
C ASN A 144 -22.10 -1.89 30.60
N ASP A 145 -21.84 -3.14 30.29
CA ASP A 145 -20.75 -3.57 29.42
C ASP A 145 -20.98 -3.02 27.98
N GLN A 146 -22.20 -3.16 27.44
CA GLN A 146 -22.55 -2.59 26.13
C GLN A 146 -22.43 -1.04 26.10
N LEU A 147 -22.80 -0.37 27.19
CA LEU A 147 -22.64 1.09 27.30
C LEU A 147 -21.17 1.49 27.42
N ASN A 148 -20.32 0.66 28.06
CA ASN A 148 -18.87 0.86 28.11
C ASN A 148 -18.26 0.70 26.71
N ASP A 149 -18.66 -0.32 25.95
CA ASP A 149 -18.21 -0.53 24.58
C ASP A 149 -18.63 0.62 23.67
N ALA A 150 -19.89 1.08 23.78
CA ALA A 150 -20.38 2.24 23.06
C ALA A 150 -19.60 3.52 23.37
N ASP A 151 -19.27 3.78 24.65
CA ASP A 151 -18.45 4.92 25.04
C ASP A 151 -17.01 4.81 24.57
N LYS A 152 -16.47 3.60 24.52
CA LYS A 152 -15.15 3.34 23.95
C LYS A 152 -15.14 3.66 22.44
N VAL A 153 -16.08 3.12 21.67
CA VAL A 153 -16.20 3.41 20.23
C VAL A 153 -16.38 4.89 19.97
N ARG A 154 -17.21 5.59 20.81
CA ARG A 154 -17.38 7.04 20.74
C ARG A 154 -16.06 7.79 20.84
N ARG A 155 -15.24 7.47 21.84
CA ARG A 155 -13.92 8.12 22.05
C ARG A 155 -12.95 7.79 20.91
N GLU A 156 -12.86 6.52 20.53
CA GLU A 156 -12.00 6.08 19.43
C GLU A 156 -12.36 6.77 18.10
N THR A 157 -13.65 7.00 17.85
CA THR A 157 -14.11 7.75 16.66
C THR A 157 -13.62 9.19 16.66
N ILE A 158 -13.71 9.88 17.79
CA ILE A 158 -13.23 11.27 17.93
C ILE A 158 -11.71 11.32 17.74
N ASP A 159 -10.98 10.43 18.42
CA ASP A 159 -9.52 10.35 18.31
C ASP A 159 -9.09 10.08 16.86
N ALA A 160 -9.81 9.20 16.15
CA ALA A 160 -9.54 8.90 14.74
C ALA A 160 -9.76 10.13 13.83
N VAL A 161 -10.82 10.93 14.05
CA VAL A 161 -11.08 12.17 13.31
C VAL A 161 -9.97 13.20 13.54
N TYR A 162 -9.55 13.40 14.77
CA TYR A 162 -8.47 14.33 15.09
C TYR A 162 -7.12 13.86 14.51
N LYS A 163 -6.85 12.59 14.62
CA LYS A 163 -5.64 11.98 14.04
C LYS A 163 -5.60 12.13 12.51
N LEU A 164 -6.72 11.83 11.83
CA LEU A 164 -6.85 12.01 10.39
C LEU A 164 -6.55 13.45 9.98
N ASP A 165 -7.19 14.44 10.62
CA ASP A 165 -7.01 15.86 10.33
C ASP A 165 -5.53 16.26 10.52
N HIS A 166 -4.94 15.89 11.64
CA HIS A 166 -3.52 16.17 11.91
C HIS A 166 -2.59 15.55 10.87
N GLU A 167 -2.80 14.29 10.50
CA GLU A 167 -1.97 13.61 9.50
C GLU A 167 -2.11 14.21 8.12
N LEU A 168 -3.33 14.55 7.69
CA LEU A 168 -3.56 15.19 6.39
C LEU A 168 -2.92 16.58 6.33
N VAL A 169 -3.09 17.41 7.36
CA VAL A 169 -2.47 18.74 7.42
C VAL A 169 -0.94 18.64 7.43
N SER A 170 -0.40 17.76 8.26
CA SER A 170 1.06 17.58 8.38
C SER A 170 1.68 17.04 7.09
N GLU A 171 0.99 16.15 6.39
CA GLU A 171 1.46 15.62 5.12
C GLU A 171 1.37 16.67 4.01
N TYR A 172 0.26 17.41 3.92
CA TYR A 172 0.10 18.46 2.94
C TYR A 172 1.15 19.57 3.11
N ALA A 173 1.48 19.93 4.34
CA ALA A 173 2.50 20.93 4.65
C ALA A 173 3.89 20.56 4.11
N ARG A 174 4.18 19.28 3.81
CA ARG A 174 5.44 18.88 3.15
C ARG A 174 5.58 19.44 1.74
N SER A 175 4.50 19.82 1.10
CA SER A 175 4.52 20.43 -0.23
C SER A 175 4.88 21.93 -0.23
N GLU A 176 4.74 22.62 0.91
CA GLU A 176 4.99 24.07 1.03
C GLU A 176 6.43 24.47 0.70
N PRO A 177 7.49 23.80 1.19
CA PRO A 177 8.87 24.12 0.83
C PRO A 177 9.12 23.97 -0.68
N ILE A 178 8.49 22.99 -1.31
CA ILE A 178 8.64 22.73 -2.75
C ILE A 178 7.96 23.84 -3.56
N GLU A 179 6.76 24.26 -3.16
CA GLU A 179 6.06 25.39 -3.77
C GLU A 179 6.87 26.70 -3.65
N GLN A 180 7.45 26.94 -2.48
CA GLN A 180 8.36 28.08 -2.26
C GLN A 180 9.58 28.01 -3.17
N HIS A 181 10.16 26.82 -3.30
CA HIS A 181 11.31 26.60 -4.19
C HIS A 181 10.96 26.88 -5.65
N ILE A 182 9.82 26.39 -6.15
CA ILE A 182 9.33 26.64 -7.51
C ILE A 182 9.21 28.15 -7.78
N LYS A 183 8.62 28.91 -6.86
CA LYS A 183 8.51 30.37 -6.96
C LYS A 183 9.89 31.05 -6.99
N SER A 184 10.81 30.59 -6.14
CA SER A 184 12.17 31.13 -6.05
C SER A 184 13.01 30.77 -7.27
N PHE A 185 12.86 29.56 -7.80
CA PHE A 185 13.56 29.08 -8.99
C PHE A 185 13.18 29.90 -10.21
N TYR A 186 11.89 30.12 -10.45
CA TYR A 186 11.41 30.97 -11.53
C TYR A 186 11.93 32.39 -11.40
N SER A 187 11.87 32.96 -10.20
CA SER A 187 12.37 34.32 -9.95
C SER A 187 13.87 34.47 -10.21
N ALA A 188 14.68 33.49 -9.81
CA ALA A 188 16.12 33.47 -10.05
C ALA A 188 16.44 33.26 -11.53
N LEU A 189 15.72 32.38 -12.22
CA LEU A 189 15.86 32.16 -13.66
C LEU A 189 15.59 33.47 -14.44
N MET A 190 14.49 34.14 -14.11
CA MET A 190 14.13 35.41 -14.74
C MET A 190 15.14 36.54 -14.43
N ALA A 191 15.67 36.60 -13.21
CA ALA A 191 16.70 37.57 -12.82
C ALA A 191 18.05 37.37 -13.55
N ALA A 192 18.32 36.14 -14.03
CA ALA A 192 19.50 35.82 -14.81
C ALA A 192 19.41 36.26 -16.29
N THR A 193 18.24 36.70 -16.76
CA THR A 193 18.05 37.20 -18.14
C THR A 193 18.36 38.70 -18.31
N GLY A 194 18.79 39.41 -17.23
CA GLY A 194 19.13 40.83 -17.29
C GLY A 194 18.26 41.70 -16.38
N LYS A 195 18.37 43.03 -16.54
CA LYS A 195 17.63 44.00 -15.74
C LYS A 195 16.40 44.48 -16.50
N GLY A 196 15.23 44.40 -15.88
CA GLY A 196 14.01 45.01 -16.41
C GLY A 196 12.79 44.15 -16.29
N LYS A 197 11.61 44.66 -16.70
CA LYS A 197 10.30 43.99 -16.62
C LYS A 197 10.09 42.92 -17.70
N SER A 198 11.01 42.79 -18.67
CA SER A 198 10.93 41.83 -19.77
C SER A 198 12.07 40.82 -19.66
N ALA A 199 11.77 39.55 -19.54
CA ALA A 199 12.76 38.52 -19.71
C ALA A 199 13.28 38.52 -21.14
N LEU A 200 14.58 38.63 -21.31
CA LEU A 200 15.25 38.57 -22.61
C LEU A 200 16.20 37.38 -22.63
N PRO A 201 15.76 36.22 -23.09
CA PRO A 201 16.57 34.99 -23.10
C PRO A 201 17.93 35.15 -23.77
N MET A 202 18.04 36.05 -24.73
CA MET A 202 19.33 36.35 -25.41
C MET A 202 20.42 36.90 -24.48
N TYR A 203 20.06 37.45 -23.29
CA TYR A 203 21.00 37.96 -22.29
C TYR A 203 21.13 37.02 -21.07
N TYR A 204 20.61 35.81 -21.19
CA TYR A 204 20.64 34.82 -20.12
C TYR A 204 22.07 34.42 -19.78
N ASP A 205 22.39 34.45 -18.48
CA ASP A 205 23.67 34.04 -17.92
C ASP A 205 23.46 32.71 -17.13
N ALA A 206 23.67 31.61 -17.83
CA ALA A 206 23.50 30.25 -17.28
C ALA A 206 24.47 30.00 -16.11
N ASN A 207 25.73 30.49 -16.19
CA ASN A 207 26.72 30.28 -15.14
C ASN A 207 26.28 30.97 -13.84
N LYS A 208 25.85 32.22 -13.92
CA LYS A 208 25.30 32.95 -12.77
C LYS A 208 24.10 32.30 -12.16
N PHE A 209 23.21 31.74 -13.00
CA PHE A 209 22.05 31.03 -12.52
C PHE A 209 22.42 29.71 -11.83
N HIS A 210 23.29 28.91 -12.43
CA HIS A 210 23.74 27.63 -11.88
C HIS A 210 24.59 27.78 -10.59
N GLU A 211 25.21 28.90 -10.39
CA GLU A 211 25.92 29.24 -9.14
C GLU A 211 24.96 29.65 -8.01
N SER A 212 23.70 29.97 -8.31
CA SER A 212 22.73 30.39 -7.31
C SER A 212 22.39 29.27 -6.34
N GLU A 213 22.11 29.61 -5.09
CA GLU A 213 21.70 28.67 -4.06
C GLU A 213 20.36 27.99 -4.42
N VAL A 214 19.50 28.71 -5.14
CA VAL A 214 18.21 28.17 -5.61
C VAL A 214 18.42 27.07 -6.63
N TYR A 215 19.31 27.25 -7.60
CA TYR A 215 19.61 26.20 -8.58
C TYR A 215 20.26 24.97 -7.91
N LYS A 216 21.20 25.20 -7.00
CA LYS A 216 21.86 24.10 -6.27
C LYS A 216 20.87 23.29 -5.42
N ALA A 217 19.86 23.95 -4.85
CA ALA A 217 18.85 23.33 -4.01
C ALA A 217 17.87 22.41 -4.80
N HIS A 218 17.70 22.61 -6.13
CA HIS A 218 16.68 21.85 -6.89
C HIS A 218 16.91 20.32 -6.83
N LYS A 219 18.16 19.87 -6.87
CA LYS A 219 18.48 18.43 -6.77
C LYS A 219 18.07 17.82 -5.44
N HIS A 220 18.18 18.59 -4.36
CA HIS A 220 17.74 18.17 -3.03
C HIS A 220 16.22 18.08 -2.98
N ILE A 221 15.52 19.08 -3.48
CA ILE A 221 14.06 19.12 -3.58
C ILE A 221 13.53 17.94 -4.41
N ASP A 222 14.11 17.67 -5.57
CA ASP A 222 13.72 16.53 -6.41
C ASP A 222 13.96 15.17 -5.69
N ALA A 223 15.03 15.07 -4.92
CA ALA A 223 15.30 13.86 -4.13
C ALA A 223 14.28 13.67 -2.99
N GLU A 224 13.84 14.74 -2.34
CA GLU A 224 12.79 14.71 -1.33
C GLU A 224 11.46 14.26 -1.93
N VAL A 225 11.06 14.84 -3.08
CA VAL A 225 9.84 14.43 -3.79
C VAL A 225 9.89 12.95 -4.19
N LYS A 226 10.99 12.50 -4.80
CA LYS A 226 11.18 11.09 -5.16
C LYS A 226 11.08 10.16 -3.95
N THR A 227 11.64 10.58 -2.81
CA THR A 227 11.56 9.83 -1.57
C THR A 227 10.11 9.74 -1.07
N TYR A 228 9.37 10.86 -1.09
CA TYR A 228 7.95 10.88 -0.74
C TYR A 228 7.13 9.96 -1.64
N LEU A 229 7.29 10.06 -2.96
CA LEU A 229 6.57 9.22 -3.93
C LEU A 229 6.86 7.73 -3.72
N ARG A 230 8.12 7.36 -3.42
CA ARG A 230 8.49 5.97 -3.12
C ARG A 230 7.78 5.47 -1.87
N ILE A 231 7.79 6.24 -0.78
CA ILE A 231 7.11 5.88 0.46
C ILE A 231 5.60 5.68 0.21
N LYS A 232 4.98 6.60 -0.52
CA LYS A 232 3.55 6.49 -0.85
C LYS A 232 3.20 5.29 -1.71
N LYS A 233 4.07 4.95 -2.65
CA LYS A 233 3.91 3.72 -3.45
C LYS A 233 4.00 2.47 -2.58
N GLU A 234 4.95 2.42 -1.66
CA GLU A 234 5.11 1.31 -0.71
C GLU A 234 3.88 1.19 0.23
N GLU A 235 3.34 2.32 0.73
CA GLU A 235 2.11 2.35 1.54
C GLU A 235 0.89 1.83 0.75
N ALA A 236 0.71 2.28 -0.49
CA ALA A 236 -0.39 1.86 -1.35
C ALA A 236 -0.30 0.35 -1.67
N GLU A 237 0.89 -0.14 -1.99
CA GLU A 237 1.11 -1.57 -2.24
C GLU A 237 0.84 -2.42 -1.00
N LYS A 238 1.28 -1.97 0.17
CA LYS A 238 1.00 -2.66 1.43
C LYS A 238 -0.51 -2.76 1.71
N ARG A 239 -1.27 -1.68 1.47
CA ARG A 239 -2.74 -1.72 1.61
C ARG A 239 -3.36 -2.71 0.63
N ARG A 240 -2.97 -2.62 -0.65
CA ARG A 240 -3.44 -3.53 -1.69
C ARG A 240 -3.21 -5.00 -1.32
N ILE A 241 -2.01 -5.34 -0.87
CA ILE A 241 -1.70 -6.70 -0.40
C ILE A 241 -2.59 -7.09 0.79
N THR A 242 -2.84 -6.17 1.73
CA THR A 242 -3.71 -6.43 2.88
C THR A 242 -5.15 -6.69 2.44
N GLU A 243 -5.70 -5.91 1.52
CA GLU A 243 -7.04 -6.08 0.95
C GLU A 243 -7.17 -7.41 0.19
N LEU A 244 -6.17 -7.75 -0.63
CA LEU A 244 -6.13 -9.02 -1.36
C LEU A 244 -6.09 -10.22 -0.41
N LYS A 245 -5.32 -10.13 0.67
CA LYS A 245 -5.30 -11.17 1.72
C LYS A 245 -6.65 -11.31 2.42
N ALA A 246 -7.32 -10.20 2.72
CA ALA A 246 -8.67 -10.24 3.30
C ALA A 246 -9.71 -10.89 2.37
N LYS A 247 -9.55 -10.77 1.04
CA LYS A 247 -10.37 -11.52 0.07
C LYS A 247 -10.07 -13.00 0.11
N LEU A 248 -8.80 -13.39 0.22
CA LEU A 248 -8.39 -14.79 0.33
C LEU A 248 -8.89 -15.47 1.62
N ASP A 249 -9.17 -14.71 2.68
CA ASP A 249 -9.76 -15.23 3.92
C ASP A 249 -11.24 -15.65 3.77
N LYS A 250 -11.87 -15.29 2.63
CA LYS A 250 -13.24 -15.65 2.27
C LYS A 250 -13.29 -16.49 0.98
N PRO A 251 -12.70 -17.68 0.97
CA PRO A 251 -12.54 -18.47 -0.26
C PRO A 251 -13.88 -18.88 -0.90
N GLY A 252 -14.99 -18.93 -0.14
CA GLY A 252 -16.31 -19.23 -0.65
C GLY A 252 -16.90 -18.16 -1.57
N ASP A 253 -16.39 -16.95 -1.55
CA ASP A 253 -16.84 -15.82 -2.38
C ASP A 253 -16.05 -15.73 -3.71
N LEU A 254 -15.02 -16.56 -3.90
CA LEU A 254 -14.11 -16.52 -5.05
C LEU A 254 -14.23 -17.78 -5.91
N SER A 255 -14.09 -17.63 -7.23
CA SER A 255 -13.86 -18.77 -8.09
C SER A 255 -12.44 -19.34 -7.87
N MET A 256 -12.19 -20.58 -8.32
CA MET A 256 -10.86 -21.19 -8.24
C MET A 256 -9.80 -20.34 -8.94
N ASP A 257 -10.10 -19.84 -10.14
CA ASP A 257 -9.18 -19.03 -10.92
C ASP A 257 -8.93 -17.68 -10.24
N ASP A 258 -9.97 -16.99 -9.76
CA ASP A 258 -9.82 -15.72 -9.03
C ASP A 258 -8.96 -15.88 -7.77
N TYR A 259 -9.16 -16.98 -7.02
CA TYR A 259 -8.33 -17.24 -5.84
C TYR A 259 -6.87 -17.45 -6.21
N ILE A 260 -6.58 -18.25 -7.24
CA ILE A 260 -5.23 -18.50 -7.74
C ILE A 260 -4.57 -17.20 -8.20
N ASP A 261 -5.29 -16.37 -8.95
CA ASP A 261 -4.77 -15.10 -9.47
C ASP A 261 -4.46 -14.14 -8.32
N ILE A 262 -5.37 -13.98 -7.36
CA ILE A 262 -5.15 -13.13 -6.18
C ILE A 262 -4.00 -13.65 -5.33
N ALA A 263 -3.92 -14.96 -5.07
CA ALA A 263 -2.86 -15.56 -4.28
C ALA A 263 -1.48 -15.40 -4.96
N THR A 264 -1.45 -15.50 -6.29
CA THR A 264 -0.22 -15.26 -7.09
C THR A 264 0.21 -13.80 -7.01
N GLU A 265 -0.74 -12.85 -7.06
CA GLU A 265 -0.48 -11.42 -6.96
C GLU A 265 0.01 -11.02 -5.55
N VAL A 266 -0.57 -11.59 -4.50
CA VAL A 266 -0.12 -11.40 -3.11
C VAL A 266 1.33 -11.90 -2.92
N GLY A 267 1.72 -12.92 -3.67
CA GLY A 267 3.01 -13.61 -3.53
C GLY A 267 2.99 -14.65 -2.43
N TYR A 268 3.53 -15.81 -2.75
CA TYR A 268 3.47 -17.00 -1.88
C TYR A 268 4.02 -16.74 -0.45
N GLU A 269 5.10 -15.98 -0.34
CA GLU A 269 5.74 -15.60 0.94
C GLU A 269 4.80 -14.81 1.86
N ASN A 270 3.90 -14.01 1.28
CA ASN A 270 2.97 -13.15 2.01
C ASN A 270 1.69 -13.88 2.44
N LEU A 271 1.40 -15.08 1.92
CA LEU A 271 0.22 -15.86 2.29
C LEU A 271 0.34 -16.44 3.71
N THR A 272 -0.79 -16.57 4.41
CA THR A 272 -0.87 -17.31 5.67
C THR A 272 -0.74 -18.83 5.42
N SER A 273 -0.51 -19.62 6.46
CA SER A 273 -0.38 -21.08 6.33
C SER A 273 -1.64 -21.70 5.71
N ASP A 274 -2.82 -21.25 6.12
CA ASP A 274 -4.10 -21.76 5.61
C ASP A 274 -4.31 -21.34 4.15
N GLN A 275 -3.98 -20.11 3.80
CA GLN A 275 -4.03 -19.62 2.42
C GLN A 275 -3.06 -20.38 1.51
N LYS A 276 -1.84 -20.68 1.97
CA LYS A 276 -0.85 -21.50 1.24
C LYS A 276 -1.36 -22.91 0.98
N LEU A 277 -1.96 -23.54 2.00
CA LEU A 277 -2.51 -24.88 1.87
C LEU A 277 -3.65 -24.90 0.85
N TYR A 278 -4.58 -23.97 0.95
CA TYR A 278 -5.73 -23.90 0.04
C TYR A 278 -5.28 -23.55 -1.40
N TYR A 279 -4.36 -22.63 -1.58
CA TYR A 279 -3.75 -22.29 -2.87
C TYR A 279 -3.11 -23.52 -3.52
N GLY A 280 -2.34 -24.31 -2.77
CA GLY A 280 -1.76 -25.56 -3.26
C GLY A 280 -2.80 -26.59 -3.71
N GLN A 281 -3.90 -26.73 -2.96
CA GLN A 281 -5.02 -27.63 -3.34
C GLN A 281 -5.70 -27.17 -4.64
N LEU A 282 -5.90 -25.87 -4.83
CA LEU A 282 -6.49 -25.32 -6.06
C LEU A 282 -5.59 -25.50 -7.28
N LEU A 283 -4.28 -25.29 -7.14
CA LEU A 283 -3.31 -25.53 -8.21
C LEU A 283 -3.33 -27.00 -8.64
N GLN A 284 -3.40 -27.93 -7.68
CA GLN A 284 -3.53 -29.35 -7.96
C GLN A 284 -4.83 -29.68 -8.70
N ALA A 285 -5.97 -29.11 -8.27
CA ALA A 285 -7.25 -29.29 -8.91
C ALA A 285 -7.27 -28.74 -10.35
N LYS A 286 -6.70 -27.55 -10.56
CA LYS A 286 -6.58 -26.93 -11.88
C LYS A 286 -5.72 -27.77 -12.83
N SER A 287 -4.59 -28.29 -12.38
CA SER A 287 -3.73 -29.15 -13.19
C SER A 287 -4.43 -30.45 -13.61
N GLN A 288 -5.27 -31.03 -12.74
CA GLN A 288 -6.07 -32.20 -13.07
C GLN A 288 -7.18 -31.91 -14.09
N GLN A 289 -7.76 -30.73 -14.05
CA GLN A 289 -8.82 -30.29 -14.97
C GLN A 289 -8.26 -30.02 -16.38
N GLU A 290 -7.07 -29.45 -16.50
CA GLU A 290 -6.38 -29.16 -17.77
C GLU A 290 -5.84 -30.42 -18.46
N LEU A 291 -5.47 -31.46 -17.70
CA LEU A 291 -4.88 -32.70 -18.21
C LEU A 291 -5.89 -33.73 -18.72
N GLY A 292 -7.14 -33.38 -18.93
CA GLY A 292 -8.25 -34.21 -19.46
C GLY A 292 -7.88 -35.53 -20.10
N ASN A 293 -8.41 -36.62 -19.57
CA ASN A 293 -8.68 -38.00 -20.11
C ASN A 293 -7.60 -38.80 -20.90
N GLN A 294 -6.39 -38.27 -21.19
CA GLN A 294 -5.42 -39.05 -21.97
C GLN A 294 -4.27 -39.70 -21.22
N VAL A 295 -4.05 -39.43 -19.93
CA VAL A 295 -2.81 -39.93 -19.28
C VAL A 295 -3.05 -40.33 -17.82
N TRP A 296 -3.73 -41.45 -17.58
CA TRP A 296 -3.91 -42.00 -16.23
C TRP A 296 -2.58 -42.23 -15.48
N ASN A 297 -1.52 -42.63 -16.18
CA ASN A 297 -0.21 -42.87 -15.58
C ASN A 297 0.58 -41.57 -15.35
N VAL A 298 0.44 -40.57 -16.23
CA VAL A 298 1.02 -39.23 -16.06
C VAL A 298 0.32 -38.47 -14.93
N THR A 299 -1.01 -38.57 -14.85
CA THR A 299 -1.82 -37.94 -13.79
C THR A 299 -1.42 -38.42 -12.38
N LYS A 300 -1.12 -39.74 -12.23
CA LYS A 300 -0.57 -40.26 -10.96
C LYS A 300 0.78 -39.65 -10.61
N GLY A 301 1.70 -39.57 -11.58
CA GLY A 301 3.03 -38.99 -11.38
C GLY A 301 2.96 -37.50 -11.00
N VAL A 302 2.08 -36.75 -11.70
CA VAL A 302 1.85 -35.32 -11.42
C VAL A 302 1.22 -35.14 -10.02
N GLY A 303 0.21 -35.91 -9.68
CA GLY A 303 -0.45 -35.82 -8.37
C GLY A 303 0.50 -36.12 -7.20
N VAL A 304 1.36 -37.14 -7.35
CA VAL A 304 2.37 -37.48 -6.33
C VAL A 304 3.48 -36.43 -6.27
N GLY A 305 3.93 -35.89 -7.41
CA GLY A 305 4.94 -34.82 -7.42
C GLY A 305 4.49 -33.55 -6.70
N LEU A 306 3.26 -33.11 -6.92
CA LEU A 306 2.68 -31.96 -6.21
C LEU A 306 2.40 -32.27 -4.72
N TYR A 307 2.03 -33.51 -4.40
CA TYR A 307 1.87 -33.96 -3.03
C TYR A 307 3.20 -33.97 -2.28
N ASP A 308 4.29 -34.45 -2.92
CA ASP A 308 5.61 -34.48 -2.32
C ASP A 308 6.15 -33.08 -2.08
N VAL A 309 5.96 -32.13 -3.03
CA VAL A 309 6.28 -30.71 -2.81
C VAL A 309 5.52 -30.13 -1.61
N GLY A 310 4.22 -30.41 -1.51
CA GLY A 310 3.43 -29.98 -0.36
C GLY A 310 3.88 -30.62 0.95
N LYS A 311 4.26 -31.90 0.92
CA LYS A 311 4.76 -32.63 2.08
C LYS A 311 6.12 -32.12 2.52
N ASP A 312 7.06 -31.92 1.59
CA ASP A 312 8.39 -31.41 1.88
C ASP A 312 8.33 -29.97 2.42
N PHE A 313 7.38 -29.17 1.91
CA PHE A 313 7.10 -27.83 2.41
C PHE A 313 6.55 -27.84 3.85
N VAL A 314 5.56 -28.68 4.13
CA VAL A 314 5.01 -28.85 5.51
C VAL A 314 6.06 -29.41 6.46
N THR A 315 6.88 -30.36 6.00
CA THR A 315 8.01 -30.90 6.77
C THR A 315 9.08 -29.83 7.02
N GLY A 316 9.40 -29.00 6.00
CA GLY A 316 10.33 -27.87 6.15
C GLY A 316 9.85 -26.80 7.14
N ILE A 317 8.53 -26.50 7.16
CA ILE A 317 7.94 -25.62 8.19
C ILE A 317 7.97 -26.28 9.56
N TYR A 318 7.65 -27.58 9.64
CA TYR A 318 7.70 -28.31 10.90
C TYR A 318 9.13 -28.30 11.48
N ASP A 319 10.15 -28.56 10.64
CA ASP A 319 11.55 -28.50 11.03
C ASP A 319 11.99 -27.09 11.44
N LEU A 320 11.49 -26.04 10.78
CA LEU A 320 11.74 -24.64 11.16
C LEU A 320 11.18 -24.32 12.55
N VAL A 321 10.00 -24.84 12.87
CA VAL A 321 9.33 -24.62 14.16
C VAL A 321 9.91 -25.48 15.28
N VAL A 322 10.27 -26.74 14.95
CA VAL A 322 10.77 -27.71 15.93
C VAL A 322 12.28 -27.66 16.12
N ASN A 323 13.04 -27.29 15.07
CA ASN A 323 14.48 -27.14 15.11
C ASN A 323 14.97 -25.86 14.42
N PRO A 324 14.64 -24.69 14.98
CA PRO A 324 15.00 -23.40 14.37
C PRO A 324 16.53 -23.20 14.23
N ALA A 325 17.33 -23.79 15.11
CA ALA A 325 18.79 -23.66 15.08
C ALA A 325 19.40 -24.35 13.84
N GLY A 326 18.91 -25.53 13.47
CA GLY A 326 19.41 -26.25 12.27
C GLY A 326 19.05 -25.53 10.96
N THR A 327 17.89 -24.89 10.91
CA THR A 327 17.44 -24.12 9.72
C THR A 327 18.23 -22.83 9.58
N VAL A 328 18.51 -22.12 10.68
CA VAL A 328 19.36 -20.92 10.68
C VAL A 328 20.77 -21.27 10.22
N GLU A 329 21.34 -22.40 10.68
CA GLU A 329 22.67 -22.86 10.29
C GLU A 329 22.71 -23.18 8.77
N ALA A 330 21.67 -23.80 8.20
CA ALA A 330 21.56 -24.07 6.78
C ALA A 330 21.48 -22.78 5.94
N VAL A 331 20.70 -21.79 6.37
CA VAL A 331 20.58 -20.49 5.71
C VAL A 331 21.89 -19.71 5.81
N VAL A 332 22.54 -19.71 6.97
CA VAL A 332 23.84 -19.04 7.18
C VAL A 332 24.90 -19.70 6.30
N THR A 333 24.93 -21.03 6.19
CA THR A 333 25.87 -21.76 5.32
C THR A 333 25.65 -21.42 3.85
N ALA A 334 24.38 -21.30 3.39
CA ALA A 334 24.05 -20.91 2.03
C ALA A 334 24.48 -19.48 1.71
N VAL A 335 24.39 -18.56 2.66
CA VAL A 335 24.82 -17.17 2.50
C VAL A 335 26.33 -17.01 2.53
N ILE A 336 27.03 -17.79 3.38
CA ILE A 336 28.49 -17.70 3.52
C ILE A 336 29.20 -18.44 2.40
N HIS A 337 28.63 -19.55 1.87
CA HIS A 337 29.19 -20.39 0.80
C HIS A 337 28.25 -20.50 -0.41
N PRO A 338 27.92 -19.40 -1.08
CA PRO A 338 26.93 -19.41 -2.16
C PRO A 338 27.35 -20.27 -3.37
N VAL A 339 28.64 -20.35 -3.69
CA VAL A 339 29.14 -21.14 -4.82
C VAL A 339 29.04 -22.64 -4.53
N ASP A 340 29.38 -23.07 -3.31
CA ASP A 340 29.29 -24.47 -2.90
C ASP A 340 27.83 -24.93 -2.80
N THR A 341 26.95 -24.08 -2.28
CA THR A 341 25.51 -24.32 -2.23
C THR A 341 24.92 -24.42 -3.64
N TYR A 342 25.30 -23.52 -4.56
CA TYR A 342 24.86 -23.56 -5.95
C TYR A 342 25.33 -24.88 -6.64
N ASN A 343 26.58 -25.26 -6.47
CA ASN A 343 27.13 -26.48 -7.06
C ASN A 343 26.44 -27.74 -6.51
N MET A 344 26.13 -27.76 -5.22
CA MET A 344 25.40 -28.86 -4.58
C MET A 344 23.96 -28.98 -5.10
N ILE A 345 23.27 -27.89 -5.25
CA ILE A 345 21.90 -27.82 -5.80
C ILE A 345 21.95 -28.24 -7.29
N ALA A 346 22.86 -27.68 -8.08
CA ALA A 346 22.97 -28.00 -9.50
C ALA A 346 23.29 -29.49 -9.73
N LYS A 347 24.15 -30.08 -8.90
CA LYS A 347 24.45 -31.51 -8.95
C LYS A 347 23.21 -32.35 -8.57
N SER A 348 22.50 -31.99 -7.51
CA SER A 348 21.29 -32.71 -7.08
C SER A 348 20.21 -32.68 -8.17
N ILE A 349 20.00 -31.53 -8.84
CA ILE A 349 19.09 -31.42 -9.98
C ILE A 349 19.55 -32.30 -11.15
N SER A 350 20.83 -32.29 -11.49
CA SER A 350 21.38 -33.10 -12.56
C SER A 350 21.23 -34.60 -12.30
N ASP A 351 21.57 -35.06 -11.09
CA ASP A 351 21.47 -36.46 -10.68
C ASP A 351 20.00 -36.95 -10.68
N SER A 352 19.07 -36.10 -10.23
CA SER A 352 17.61 -36.40 -10.25
C SER A 352 17.07 -36.44 -11.69
N TYR A 353 17.50 -35.51 -12.55
CA TYR A 353 17.13 -35.51 -13.97
C TYR A 353 17.61 -36.80 -14.69
N GLU A 354 18.86 -37.19 -14.49
CA GLU A 354 19.38 -38.39 -15.11
C GLU A 354 18.66 -39.65 -14.64
N ARG A 355 18.35 -39.76 -13.35
CA ARG A 355 17.62 -40.89 -12.76
C ARG A 355 16.19 -40.98 -13.25
N ASP A 356 15.43 -39.86 -13.17
CA ASP A 356 13.97 -39.87 -13.30
C ASP A 356 13.52 -39.52 -14.72
N MET A 357 14.21 -38.62 -15.43
CA MET A 357 13.85 -38.17 -16.78
C MET A 357 14.51 -39.04 -17.87
N VAL A 358 15.77 -39.37 -17.73
CA VAL A 358 16.49 -40.13 -18.75
C VAL A 358 16.23 -41.63 -18.59
N ASN A 359 16.42 -42.17 -17.39
CA ASN A 359 16.32 -43.60 -17.08
C ASN A 359 14.98 -44.03 -16.48
N GLY A 360 14.10 -43.08 -16.11
CA GLY A 360 12.83 -43.34 -15.50
C GLY A 360 11.70 -43.72 -16.48
N ASP A 361 10.65 -44.33 -15.96
CA ASP A 361 9.42 -44.63 -16.70
C ASP A 361 8.52 -43.38 -16.84
N SER A 362 7.36 -43.54 -17.46
CA SER A 362 6.43 -42.44 -17.68
C SER A 362 5.91 -41.81 -16.35
N TYR A 363 5.80 -42.59 -15.29
CA TYR A 363 5.42 -42.10 -13.96
C TYR A 363 6.55 -41.27 -13.34
N SER A 364 7.77 -41.77 -13.34
CA SER A 364 8.96 -41.08 -12.81
C SER A 364 9.20 -39.73 -13.51
N ARG A 365 9.05 -39.71 -14.84
CA ARG A 365 9.19 -38.48 -15.64
C ARG A 365 8.11 -37.45 -15.28
N ALA A 366 6.87 -37.87 -15.17
CA ALA A 366 5.77 -36.98 -14.80
C ALA A 366 5.92 -36.48 -13.35
N HIS A 367 6.37 -37.33 -12.45
CA HIS A 367 6.66 -36.97 -11.06
C HIS A 367 7.80 -35.94 -10.98
N TRP A 368 8.92 -36.17 -11.69
CA TRP A 368 10.06 -35.23 -11.72
C TRP A 368 9.65 -33.84 -12.27
N VAL A 369 8.89 -33.79 -13.39
CA VAL A 369 8.41 -32.53 -13.96
C VAL A 369 7.52 -31.78 -12.97
N SER A 370 6.61 -32.47 -12.30
CA SER A 370 5.70 -31.87 -11.31
C SER A 370 6.46 -31.34 -10.09
N TYR A 371 7.43 -32.10 -9.61
CA TYR A 371 8.29 -31.69 -8.50
C TYR A 371 9.14 -30.47 -8.87
N ALA A 372 9.78 -30.49 -10.05
CA ALA A 372 10.60 -29.37 -10.53
C ALA A 372 9.81 -28.08 -10.75
N VAL A 373 8.58 -28.17 -11.27
CA VAL A 373 7.68 -26.99 -11.44
C VAL A 373 7.18 -26.48 -10.10
N GLY A 374 6.96 -27.35 -9.11
CA GLY A 374 6.51 -26.93 -7.77
C GLY A 374 7.62 -26.35 -6.87
N THR A 375 8.89 -26.52 -7.25
CA THR A 375 10.06 -26.03 -6.48
C THR A 375 10.75 -24.82 -7.11
N LEU A 376 10.41 -24.44 -8.35
CA LEU A 376 10.83 -23.20 -9.01
C LEU A 376 9.84 -22.07 -8.75
#